data_2eef83d572e12ed2cfed5b8e748dea81
#
_entry.id   2eef83d572e12ed2cfed5b8e748dea81
#
_cell.length_a   1.000
_cell.length_b   1.000
_cell.length_c   1.000
_cell.angle_alpha   90.00
_cell.angle_beta   90.00
_cell.angle_gamma   90.00
#
_symmetry.space_group_name_H-M   'P 1'
#
loop_
_entity.id
_entity.type
_entity.pdbx_description
1 polymer ?
#
loop_
_entity_poly.entity_id
_entity_poly.type
_entity_poly.pdbx_seq_one_letter_code
_entity_poly.pdbx_strand_id
1 'polypeptide(L)'
;MENIWLKLFEECLSQQYREVENAASYAYRREKTGKGDRLWIFFEKSHGVTDWLNNLNFAARPYEDMEPVWSCHAGFLRVWNGVKKYLKPHIQDPAVTSAVIVGYSHGAALASLCHEYIFFHRPDLRERLLGVGYGSPRVLYGCVPPEIAVRWEHFYVVRNADDPVTHLPPRFAGYCHVGNLLEIGDKAKYSGFDAHRPESYLAELRGMADQI
;
A
#
# COMPACT_ATOMS: atom_id res chain seq x y z
N MET A 1 -17.34 17.04 7.17
CA MET A 1 -17.21 15.54 7.12
C MET A 1 -15.78 15.16 7.50
N GLU A 2 -15.60 14.07 8.24
CA GLU A 2 -14.25 13.60 8.61
C GLU A 2 -13.49 13.16 7.35
N ASN A 3 -12.26 13.68 7.15
CA ASN A 3 -11.43 13.30 6.02
C ASN A 3 -10.89 11.88 6.24
N ILE A 4 -11.46 10.90 5.55
CA ILE A 4 -11.08 9.48 5.69
C ILE A 4 -9.61 9.24 5.36
N TRP A 5 -9.05 9.96 4.37
CA TRP A 5 -7.65 9.81 3.96
C TRP A 5 -6.70 10.27 5.08
N LEU A 6 -7.01 11.39 5.73
CA LEU A 6 -6.24 11.87 6.87
C LEU A 6 -6.27 10.86 8.02
N LYS A 7 -7.45 10.40 8.39
CA LYS A 7 -7.63 9.43 9.47
C LYS A 7 -6.86 8.12 9.23
N LEU A 8 -6.95 7.57 8.03
CA LEU A 8 -6.23 6.33 7.68
C LEU A 8 -4.72 6.53 7.74
N PHE A 9 -4.22 7.70 7.35
CA PHE A 9 -2.80 8.00 7.42
C PHE A 9 -2.31 8.18 8.86
N GLU A 10 -3.04 8.94 9.69
CA GLU A 10 -2.74 9.11 11.11
C GLU A 10 -2.76 7.78 11.85
N GLU A 11 -3.74 6.91 11.57
CA GLU A 11 -3.77 5.55 12.11
C GLU A 11 -2.54 4.75 11.67
N CYS A 12 -2.14 4.81 10.40
CA CYS A 12 -0.95 4.12 9.90
C CYS A 12 0.32 4.59 10.63
N LEU A 13 0.46 5.90 10.90
CA LEU A 13 1.64 6.43 11.56
C LEU A 13 1.70 6.12 13.07
N SER A 14 0.55 5.85 13.71
CA SER A 14 0.44 5.66 15.16
C SER A 14 0.47 4.20 15.62
N GLN A 15 0.57 3.22 14.70
CA GLN A 15 0.55 1.80 15.07
C GLN A 15 1.78 1.36 15.87
N GLN A 16 1.58 0.38 16.73
CA GLN A 16 2.67 -0.40 17.31
C GLN A 16 3.02 -1.56 16.36
N TYR A 17 4.08 -1.38 15.62
CA TYR A 17 4.50 -2.32 14.61
C TYR A 17 5.26 -3.52 15.20
N ARG A 18 5.04 -4.69 14.60
CA ARG A 18 5.80 -5.92 14.87
C ARG A 18 6.89 -6.04 13.82
N GLU A 19 8.13 -6.09 14.26
CA GLU A 19 9.27 -6.29 13.38
C GLU A 19 9.36 -7.76 12.95
N VAL A 20 9.67 -7.96 11.67
CA VAL A 20 10.03 -9.27 11.13
C VAL A 20 11.45 -9.18 10.61
N GLU A 21 12.33 -10.02 11.14
CA GLU A 21 13.73 -10.05 10.75
C GLU A 21 13.87 -10.24 9.23
N ASN A 22 14.70 -9.38 8.60
CA ASN A 22 14.93 -9.35 7.15
C ASN A 22 13.69 -9.15 6.27
N ALA A 23 12.60 -8.63 6.84
CA ALA A 23 11.38 -8.31 6.12
C ALA A 23 10.91 -6.88 6.43
N ALA A 24 9.63 -6.68 6.70
CA ALA A 24 9.05 -5.38 7.06
C ALA A 24 8.29 -5.47 8.37
N SER A 25 8.15 -4.32 9.01
CA SER A 25 7.27 -4.18 10.16
C SER A 25 5.82 -4.09 9.71
N TYR A 26 4.95 -4.78 10.43
CA TYR A 26 3.52 -4.79 10.20
C TYR A 26 2.74 -4.69 11.50
N ALA A 27 1.51 -4.19 11.41
CA ALA A 27 0.55 -4.25 12.49
C ALA A 27 -0.80 -4.76 11.98
N TYR A 28 -1.60 -5.35 12.83
CA TYR A 28 -2.98 -5.66 12.52
C TYR A 28 -3.85 -5.54 13.75
N ARG A 29 -5.13 -5.25 13.54
CA ARG A 29 -6.16 -5.29 14.57
C ARG A 29 -7.47 -5.81 14.00
N ARG A 30 -8.34 -6.28 14.86
CA ARG A 30 -9.71 -6.67 14.53
C ARG A 30 -10.70 -5.76 15.21
N GLU A 31 -11.68 -5.36 14.47
CA GLU A 31 -12.79 -4.54 14.93
C GLU A 31 -14.08 -5.34 14.75
N LYS A 32 -14.84 -5.49 15.82
CA LYS A 32 -16.17 -6.12 15.75
C LYS A 32 -17.15 -5.19 15.05
N THR A 33 -17.85 -5.71 14.05
CA THR A 33 -18.92 -4.99 13.35
C THR A 33 -20.22 -5.78 13.42
N GLY A 34 -21.32 -5.17 13.06
CA GLY A 34 -22.63 -5.87 13.02
C GLY A 34 -22.72 -7.00 11.98
N LYS A 35 -21.71 -7.14 11.10
CA LYS A 35 -21.66 -8.14 10.01
C LYS A 35 -20.51 -9.15 10.16
N GLY A 36 -19.77 -9.12 11.25
CA GLY A 36 -18.56 -9.90 11.49
C GLY A 36 -17.36 -8.99 11.79
N ASP A 37 -16.15 -9.52 11.69
CA ASP A 37 -14.93 -8.78 12.01
C ASP A 37 -14.45 -7.98 10.79
N ARG A 38 -14.01 -6.75 11.04
CA ARG A 38 -13.17 -5.99 10.10
C ARG A 38 -11.71 -6.21 10.47
N LEU A 39 -10.92 -6.69 9.51
CA LEU A 39 -9.48 -6.83 9.64
C LEU A 39 -8.79 -5.55 9.14
N TRP A 40 -7.99 -4.92 10.00
CA TRP A 40 -7.12 -3.83 9.67
C TRP A 40 -5.69 -4.33 9.59
N ILE A 41 -4.98 -3.99 8.52
CA ILE A 41 -3.57 -4.35 8.29
C ILE A 41 -2.80 -3.08 7.96
N PHE A 42 -1.68 -2.87 8.62
CA PHE A 42 -0.83 -1.70 8.43
C PHE A 42 0.60 -2.15 8.12
N PHE A 43 1.24 -1.45 7.20
CA PHE A 43 2.65 -1.66 6.85
C PHE A 43 3.43 -0.38 7.06
N GLU A 44 4.50 -0.49 7.86
CA GLU A 44 5.38 0.62 8.21
C GLU A 44 6.28 1.01 7.02
N LYS A 45 6.74 2.27 7.03
CA LYS A 45 7.85 2.70 6.17
C LYS A 45 9.14 2.01 6.56
N SER A 46 10.06 1.80 5.62
CA SER A 46 11.43 1.40 5.94
C SER A 46 12.15 2.46 6.75
N HIS A 47 12.97 2.05 7.73
CA HIS A 47 13.81 2.97 8.51
C HIS A 47 14.94 3.64 7.68
N GLY A 48 15.26 3.12 6.50
CA GLY A 48 16.27 3.65 5.58
C GLY A 48 15.71 3.85 4.17
N VAL A 49 14.77 4.78 3.97
CA VAL A 49 14.21 5.07 2.64
C VAL A 49 15.32 5.38 1.63
N THR A 50 16.33 6.14 2.02
CA THR A 50 17.50 6.49 1.18
C THR A 50 18.34 5.25 0.85
N ASP A 51 18.59 4.37 1.83
CA ASP A 51 19.39 3.16 1.61
C ASP A 51 18.64 2.18 0.71
N TRP A 52 17.31 2.07 0.89
CA TRP A 52 16.46 1.29 0.02
C TRP A 52 16.45 1.83 -1.42
N LEU A 53 16.38 3.15 -1.60
CA LEU A 53 16.42 3.80 -2.91
C LEU A 53 17.77 3.60 -3.61
N ASN A 54 18.88 3.70 -2.88
CA ASN A 54 20.22 3.48 -3.40
C ASN A 54 20.46 2.02 -3.82
N ASN A 55 19.77 1.07 -3.20
CA ASN A 55 19.87 -0.37 -3.48
C ASN A 55 18.70 -0.88 -4.35
N LEU A 56 17.98 -0.01 -5.02
CA LEU A 56 16.79 -0.36 -5.82
C LEU A 56 17.22 -1.16 -7.06
N ASN A 57 17.20 -2.48 -6.92
CA ASN A 57 17.36 -3.38 -8.05
C ASN A 57 16.00 -3.53 -8.75
N PHE A 58 15.91 -3.08 -10.00
CA PHE A 58 14.67 -3.15 -10.80
C PHE A 58 14.34 -4.54 -11.33
N ALA A 59 14.83 -5.59 -10.70
CA ALA A 59 14.45 -6.96 -11.08
C ALA A 59 12.97 -7.22 -10.81
N ALA A 60 12.29 -7.78 -11.78
CA ALA A 60 10.92 -8.26 -11.65
C ALA A 60 10.89 -9.77 -11.40
N ARG A 61 9.86 -10.23 -10.69
CA ARG A 61 9.58 -11.64 -10.43
C ARG A 61 8.08 -11.92 -10.55
N PRO A 62 7.70 -13.13 -11.00
CA PRO A 62 6.31 -13.56 -10.99
C PRO A 62 5.73 -13.56 -9.57
N TYR A 63 4.50 -13.07 -9.42
CA TYR A 63 3.71 -13.21 -8.20
C TYR A 63 2.89 -14.50 -8.32
N GLU A 64 3.51 -15.63 -7.97
CA GLU A 64 3.01 -16.98 -8.23
C GLU A 64 1.78 -17.38 -7.40
N ASP A 65 1.46 -16.62 -6.35
CA ASP A 65 0.25 -16.85 -5.55
C ASP A 65 -1.05 -16.49 -6.29
N MET A 66 -0.94 -15.91 -7.49
CA MET A 66 -2.06 -15.34 -8.26
C MET A 66 -2.28 -16.02 -9.58
N GLU A 67 -3.50 -15.99 -10.06
CA GLU A 67 -3.84 -16.48 -11.39
C GLU A 67 -4.80 -15.49 -12.08
N PRO A 68 -4.49 -15.03 -13.32
CA PRO A 68 -3.24 -15.25 -14.04
C PRO A 68 -2.05 -14.64 -13.32
N VAL A 69 -0.88 -15.27 -13.47
CA VAL A 69 0.38 -14.78 -12.89
C VAL A 69 0.77 -13.45 -13.53
N TRP A 70 1.13 -12.49 -12.72
CA TRP A 70 1.72 -11.22 -13.16
C TRP A 70 3.05 -10.97 -12.44
N SER A 71 3.86 -10.04 -12.96
CA SER A 71 5.18 -9.77 -12.40
C SER A 71 5.19 -8.50 -11.57
N CYS A 72 5.95 -8.51 -10.50
CA CYS A 72 6.14 -7.37 -9.62
C CYS A 72 7.62 -7.19 -9.24
N HIS A 73 7.93 -6.10 -8.59
CA HIS A 73 9.29 -5.80 -8.10
C HIS A 73 9.75 -6.87 -7.11
N ALA A 74 10.86 -7.53 -7.44
CA ALA A 74 11.38 -8.68 -6.70
C ALA A 74 11.69 -8.37 -5.23
N GLY A 75 12.17 -7.15 -4.95
CA GLY A 75 12.45 -6.70 -3.57
C GLY A 75 11.19 -6.63 -2.71
N PHE A 76 10.11 -6.01 -3.22
CA PHE A 76 8.84 -5.93 -2.51
C PHE A 76 8.20 -7.31 -2.33
N LEU A 77 8.24 -8.16 -3.36
CA LEU A 77 7.72 -9.51 -3.28
C LEU A 77 8.44 -10.35 -2.22
N ARG A 78 9.77 -10.26 -2.16
CA ARG A 78 10.57 -10.96 -1.14
C ARG A 78 10.15 -10.55 0.27
N VAL A 79 10.03 -9.24 0.51
CA VAL A 79 9.63 -8.70 1.81
C VAL A 79 8.19 -9.10 2.15
N TRP A 80 7.26 -8.99 1.19
CA TRP A 80 5.90 -9.46 1.35
C TRP A 80 5.83 -10.94 1.74
N ASN A 81 6.55 -11.81 1.06
CA ASN A 81 6.59 -13.24 1.37
C ASN A 81 7.10 -13.53 2.78
N GLY A 82 8.00 -12.70 3.31
CA GLY A 82 8.45 -12.77 4.70
C GLY A 82 7.36 -12.46 5.72
N VAL A 83 6.48 -11.49 5.41
CA VAL A 83 5.39 -11.05 6.30
C VAL A 83 4.12 -11.86 6.08
N LYS A 84 3.81 -12.27 4.85
CA LYS A 84 2.58 -12.96 4.44
C LYS A 84 2.23 -14.15 5.36
N LYS A 85 3.21 -14.95 5.74
CA LYS A 85 3.00 -16.13 6.60
C LYS A 85 2.36 -15.80 7.96
N TYR A 86 2.63 -14.62 8.49
CA TYR A 86 2.07 -14.18 9.77
C TYR A 86 0.67 -13.59 9.62
N LEU A 87 0.36 -12.98 8.47
CA LEU A 87 -0.95 -12.39 8.21
C LEU A 87 -1.95 -13.41 7.68
N LYS A 88 -1.50 -14.45 6.98
CA LYS A 88 -2.34 -15.48 6.35
C LYS A 88 -3.41 -16.06 7.30
N PRO A 89 -3.12 -16.47 8.54
CA PRO A 89 -4.14 -17.01 9.44
C PRO A 89 -5.24 -16.01 9.76
N HIS A 90 -4.91 -14.71 9.85
CA HIS A 90 -5.88 -13.65 10.14
C HIS A 90 -6.72 -13.31 8.90
N ILE A 91 -6.13 -13.34 7.71
CA ILE A 91 -6.82 -13.11 6.44
C ILE A 91 -7.80 -14.25 6.15
N GLN A 92 -7.42 -15.48 6.42
CA GLN A 92 -8.21 -16.67 6.14
C GLN A 92 -9.26 -17.00 7.20
N ASP A 93 -9.30 -16.26 8.30
CA ASP A 93 -10.32 -16.46 9.33
C ASP A 93 -11.74 -16.16 8.79
N PRO A 94 -12.68 -17.12 8.83
CA PRO A 94 -14.03 -16.92 8.31
C PRO A 94 -14.83 -15.86 9.07
N ALA A 95 -14.45 -15.50 10.30
CA ALA A 95 -15.08 -14.41 11.04
C ALA A 95 -14.79 -13.03 10.42
N VAL A 96 -13.73 -12.90 9.60
CA VAL A 96 -13.40 -11.67 8.89
C VAL A 96 -14.33 -11.52 7.69
N THR A 97 -15.09 -10.43 7.69
CA THR A 97 -16.07 -10.09 6.65
C THR A 97 -15.77 -8.81 5.88
N SER A 98 -14.73 -8.08 6.28
CA SER A 98 -14.19 -6.91 5.55
C SER A 98 -12.72 -6.69 5.92
N ALA A 99 -11.97 -6.02 5.04
CA ALA A 99 -10.57 -5.71 5.30
C ALA A 99 -10.19 -4.29 4.84
N VAL A 100 -9.32 -3.65 5.62
CA VAL A 100 -8.71 -2.36 5.28
C VAL A 100 -7.20 -2.52 5.41
N ILE A 101 -6.47 -2.18 4.34
CA ILE A 101 -5.02 -2.29 4.28
C ILE A 101 -4.44 -0.90 4.05
N VAL A 102 -3.53 -0.48 4.90
CA VAL A 102 -2.89 0.84 4.79
C VAL A 102 -1.38 0.69 4.85
N GLY A 103 -0.69 1.41 3.99
CA GLY A 103 0.77 1.44 4.01
C GLY A 103 1.33 2.80 3.63
N TYR A 104 2.55 3.07 4.08
CA TYR A 104 3.28 4.29 3.74
C TYR A 104 4.64 3.97 3.16
N SER A 105 5.03 4.66 2.07
CA SER A 105 6.34 4.50 1.42
C SER A 105 6.56 3.04 0.96
N HIS A 106 7.62 2.38 1.39
CA HIS A 106 7.85 0.94 1.17
C HIS A 106 6.65 0.09 1.65
N GLY A 107 6.05 0.45 2.79
CA GLY A 107 4.87 -0.23 3.30
C GLY A 107 3.66 -0.12 2.38
N ALA A 108 3.56 0.94 1.58
CA ALA A 108 2.50 1.09 0.57
C ALA A 108 2.64 0.08 -0.58
N ALA A 109 3.87 -0.27 -0.96
CA ALA A 109 4.11 -1.35 -1.91
C ALA A 109 3.65 -2.71 -1.35
N LEU A 110 3.90 -2.97 -0.07
CA LEU A 110 3.43 -4.19 0.59
C LEU A 110 1.91 -4.21 0.73
N ALA A 111 1.29 -3.05 0.98
CA ALA A 111 -0.15 -2.91 1.03
C ALA A 111 -0.80 -3.30 -0.30
N SER A 112 -0.22 -2.93 -1.45
CA SER A 112 -0.74 -3.32 -2.76
C SER A 112 -0.64 -4.82 -3.02
N LEU A 113 0.45 -5.47 -2.60
CA LEU A 113 0.62 -6.93 -2.71
C LEU A 113 -0.32 -7.69 -1.75
N CYS A 114 -0.50 -7.17 -0.53
CA CYS A 114 -1.46 -7.72 0.44
C CYS A 114 -2.90 -7.58 -0.06
N HIS A 115 -3.28 -6.45 -0.64
CA HIS A 115 -4.59 -6.22 -1.21
C HIS A 115 -4.91 -7.25 -2.30
N GLU A 116 -3.98 -7.45 -3.25
CA GLU A 116 -4.13 -8.47 -4.29
C GLU A 116 -4.26 -9.88 -3.71
N TYR A 117 -3.43 -10.22 -2.71
CA TYR A 117 -3.52 -11.51 -2.03
C TYR A 117 -4.91 -11.74 -1.42
N ILE A 118 -5.47 -10.75 -0.74
CA ILE A 118 -6.82 -10.85 -0.16
C ILE A 118 -7.86 -10.94 -1.27
N PHE A 119 -7.79 -10.09 -2.29
CA PHE A 119 -8.72 -10.09 -3.41
C PHE A 119 -8.82 -11.45 -4.09
N PHE A 120 -7.68 -12.12 -4.28
CA PHE A 120 -7.63 -13.43 -4.93
C PHE A 120 -8.08 -14.57 -4.01
N HIS A 121 -7.58 -14.63 -2.78
CA HIS A 121 -7.82 -15.74 -1.86
C HIS A 121 -9.11 -15.62 -1.04
N ARG A 122 -9.74 -14.45 -1.01
CA ARG A 122 -10.98 -14.17 -0.28
C ARG A 122 -11.99 -13.45 -1.19
N PRO A 123 -12.53 -14.16 -2.18
CA PRO A 123 -13.50 -13.58 -3.13
C PRO A 123 -14.76 -13.03 -2.42
N ASP A 124 -15.08 -13.54 -1.24
CA ASP A 124 -16.16 -13.04 -0.38
C ASP A 124 -15.91 -11.64 0.21
N LEU A 125 -14.65 -11.17 0.20
CA LEU A 125 -14.28 -9.84 0.72
C LEU A 125 -14.15 -8.76 -0.36
N ARG A 126 -14.15 -9.08 -1.65
CA ARG A 126 -13.82 -8.15 -2.75
C ARG A 126 -14.53 -6.80 -2.65
N GLU A 127 -15.86 -6.82 -2.46
CA GLU A 127 -16.69 -5.63 -2.33
C GLU A 127 -16.51 -4.85 -1.00
N ARG A 128 -15.76 -5.42 -0.07
CA ARG A 128 -15.53 -4.87 1.28
C ARG A 128 -14.04 -4.85 1.63
N LEU A 129 -13.22 -4.76 0.59
CA LEU A 129 -11.78 -4.66 0.66
C LEU A 129 -11.37 -3.25 0.26
N LEU A 130 -10.66 -2.55 1.13
CA LEU A 130 -10.11 -1.22 0.87
C LEU A 130 -8.61 -1.25 1.08
N GLY A 131 -7.86 -0.74 0.12
CA GLY A 131 -6.41 -0.55 0.24
C GLY A 131 -6.01 0.90 0.02
N VAL A 132 -5.06 1.40 0.81
CA VAL A 132 -4.52 2.75 0.64
C VAL A 132 -3.01 2.73 0.81
N GLY A 133 -2.31 3.21 -0.21
CA GLY A 133 -0.86 3.37 -0.20
C GLY A 133 -0.45 4.84 -0.30
N TYR A 134 0.10 5.40 0.77
CA TYR A 134 0.62 6.78 0.79
C TYR A 134 2.08 6.78 0.32
N GLY A 135 2.40 7.64 -0.65
CA GLY A 135 3.76 7.70 -1.20
C GLY A 135 4.25 6.38 -1.78
N SER A 136 3.34 5.61 -2.39
CA SER A 136 3.64 4.27 -2.88
C SER A 136 4.62 4.30 -4.06
N PRO A 137 5.71 3.53 -4.03
CA PRO A 137 6.46 3.23 -5.24
C PRO A 137 5.64 2.37 -6.21
N ARG A 138 6.10 2.25 -7.46
CA ARG A 138 5.47 1.35 -8.45
C ARG A 138 5.85 -0.09 -8.17
N VAL A 139 4.86 -0.95 -8.15
CA VAL A 139 5.03 -2.36 -7.74
C VAL A 139 4.91 -3.31 -8.91
N LEU A 140 3.95 -3.07 -9.82
CA LEU A 140 3.63 -3.97 -10.90
C LEU A 140 4.56 -3.74 -12.09
N TYR A 141 5.03 -4.82 -12.69
CA TYR A 141 5.90 -4.83 -13.88
C TYR A 141 5.13 -5.32 -15.11
N GLY A 142 5.25 -4.57 -16.19
CA GLY A 142 4.60 -4.85 -17.47
C GLY A 142 3.28 -4.09 -17.66
N CYS A 143 2.57 -4.45 -18.72
CA CYS A 143 1.22 -3.95 -18.96
C CYS A 143 0.23 -4.67 -18.06
N VAL A 144 -0.66 -3.92 -17.44
CA VAL A 144 -1.77 -4.47 -16.64
C VAL A 144 -2.96 -4.66 -17.57
N PRO A 145 -3.34 -5.90 -17.90
CA PRO A 145 -4.56 -6.15 -18.65
C PRO A 145 -5.79 -5.68 -17.85
N PRO A 146 -6.86 -5.21 -18.51
CA PRO A 146 -8.06 -4.71 -17.83
C PRO A 146 -8.65 -5.70 -16.81
N GLU A 147 -8.63 -7.00 -17.13
CA GLU A 147 -9.11 -8.07 -16.28
C GLU A 147 -8.30 -8.24 -14.99
N ILE A 148 -7.04 -7.77 -14.99
CA ILE A 148 -6.19 -7.74 -13.80
C ILE A 148 -6.34 -6.37 -13.10
N ALA A 149 -6.47 -5.28 -13.84
CA ALA A 149 -6.60 -3.94 -13.29
C ALA A 149 -7.79 -3.80 -12.33
N VAL A 150 -8.91 -4.47 -12.61
CA VAL A 150 -10.12 -4.49 -11.77
C VAL A 150 -9.84 -4.96 -10.33
N ARG A 151 -8.82 -5.75 -10.10
CA ARG A 151 -8.47 -6.26 -8.78
C ARG A 151 -8.06 -5.18 -7.80
N TRP A 152 -7.60 -4.01 -8.30
CA TRP A 152 -7.23 -2.84 -7.50
C TRP A 152 -8.23 -1.68 -7.62
N GLU A 153 -9.47 -1.95 -7.99
CA GLU A 153 -10.54 -0.95 -8.11
C GLU A 153 -10.80 -0.23 -6.76
N HIS A 154 -10.59 -0.94 -5.64
CA HIS A 154 -10.68 -0.41 -4.28
C HIS A 154 -9.31 -0.18 -3.64
N PHE A 155 -8.25 -0.01 -4.43
CA PHE A 155 -6.93 0.38 -3.96
C PHE A 155 -6.63 1.81 -4.41
N TYR A 156 -6.20 2.65 -3.47
CA TYR A 156 -5.88 4.05 -3.73
C TYR A 156 -4.40 4.33 -3.46
N VAL A 157 -3.74 4.98 -4.41
CA VAL A 157 -2.39 5.51 -4.26
C VAL A 157 -2.49 7.00 -4.01
N VAL A 158 -2.21 7.42 -2.78
CA VAL A 158 -2.17 8.84 -2.42
C VAL A 158 -0.77 9.37 -2.66
N ARG A 159 -0.66 10.37 -3.54
CA ARG A 159 0.61 11.02 -3.90
C ARG A 159 0.58 12.49 -3.53
N ASN A 160 1.54 12.92 -2.70
CA ASN A 160 1.70 14.32 -2.35
C ASN A 160 2.58 15.02 -3.38
N ALA A 161 2.04 16.03 -4.04
CA ALA A 161 2.77 16.85 -5.02
C ALA A 161 3.56 16.00 -6.03
N ASP A 162 4.87 16.22 -6.12
CA ASP A 162 5.78 15.47 -6.99
C ASP A 162 6.71 14.54 -6.19
N ASP A 163 6.17 13.85 -5.19
CA ASP A 163 6.87 12.88 -4.35
C ASP A 163 7.71 11.91 -5.19
N PRO A 164 9.06 11.98 -5.12
CA PRO A 164 9.94 11.22 -6.00
C PRO A 164 9.84 9.70 -5.79
N VAL A 165 9.47 9.23 -4.61
CA VAL A 165 9.32 7.80 -4.32
C VAL A 165 8.21 7.20 -5.18
N THR A 166 7.16 7.95 -5.45
CA THR A 166 6.04 7.49 -6.30
C THR A 166 6.42 7.35 -7.78
N HIS A 167 7.56 7.88 -8.18
CA HIS A 167 8.09 7.74 -9.53
C HIS A 167 9.05 6.56 -9.70
N LEU A 168 9.34 5.82 -8.61
CA LEU A 168 10.26 4.69 -8.59
C LEU A 168 9.54 3.34 -8.40
N PRO A 169 10.01 2.26 -9.05
CA PRO A 169 10.91 2.26 -10.20
C PRO A 169 10.33 3.05 -11.38
N PRO A 170 11.17 3.58 -12.29
CA PRO A 170 10.69 4.45 -13.35
C PRO A 170 9.86 3.69 -14.40
N ARG A 171 8.92 4.39 -15.05
CA ARG A 171 8.05 3.81 -16.09
C ARG A 171 8.83 3.20 -17.26
N PHE A 172 9.94 3.83 -17.66
CA PHE A 172 10.78 3.29 -18.75
C PHE A 172 11.44 1.96 -18.40
N ALA A 173 11.55 1.62 -17.11
CA ALA A 173 11.97 0.30 -16.65
C ALA A 173 10.81 -0.73 -16.61
N GLY A 174 9.64 -0.40 -17.15
CA GLY A 174 8.49 -1.27 -17.25
C GLY A 174 7.57 -1.30 -16.02
N TYR A 175 7.74 -0.40 -15.06
CA TYR A 175 6.94 -0.39 -13.84
C TYR A 175 5.76 0.58 -13.90
N CYS A 176 4.63 0.19 -13.32
CA CYS A 176 3.44 1.02 -13.23
C CYS A 176 2.79 0.95 -11.83
N HIS A 177 1.94 1.94 -11.56
CA HIS A 177 1.03 1.89 -10.42
C HIS A 177 -0.19 1.02 -10.74
N VAL A 178 -0.79 0.51 -9.71
CA VAL A 178 -2.10 -0.14 -9.71
C VAL A 178 -3.10 0.71 -8.91
N GLY A 179 -4.38 0.52 -9.19
CA GLY A 179 -5.45 1.21 -8.48
C GLY A 179 -5.65 2.66 -8.90
N ASN A 180 -6.33 3.40 -8.05
CA ASN A 180 -6.74 4.79 -8.29
C ASN A 180 -5.70 5.76 -7.73
N LEU A 181 -5.20 6.68 -8.56
CA LEU A 181 -4.29 7.72 -8.11
C LEU A 181 -5.07 8.91 -7.55
N LEU A 182 -4.80 9.24 -6.29
CA LEU A 182 -5.27 10.45 -5.63
C LEU A 182 -4.08 11.40 -5.44
N GLU A 183 -4.07 12.47 -6.19
CA GLU A 183 -3.04 13.52 -6.06
C GLU A 183 -3.49 14.55 -5.02
N ILE A 184 -2.58 14.88 -4.10
CA ILE A 184 -2.77 15.91 -3.07
C ILE A 184 -1.61 16.88 -3.12
N GLY A 185 -1.79 18.08 -2.56
CA GLY A 185 -0.75 19.09 -2.43
C GLY A 185 -0.37 19.80 -3.73
N ASP A 186 0.42 20.86 -3.57
CA ASP A 186 0.92 21.68 -4.67
C ASP A 186 2.40 21.36 -4.93
N LYS A 187 2.74 21.09 -6.19
CA LYS A 187 4.13 20.80 -6.62
C LYS A 187 5.09 21.95 -6.35
N ALA A 188 4.61 23.20 -6.33
CA ALA A 188 5.42 24.36 -6.02
C ALA A 188 5.81 24.48 -4.53
N LYS A 189 5.10 23.77 -3.66
CA LYS A 189 5.26 23.85 -2.20
C LYS A 189 6.39 22.99 -1.66
N TYR A 190 6.71 21.89 -2.33
CA TYR A 190 7.68 20.92 -1.86
C TYR A 190 8.80 20.70 -2.88
N SER A 191 9.99 20.41 -2.38
CA SER A 191 11.17 20.13 -3.20
C SER A 191 11.72 18.74 -2.88
N GLY A 192 11.92 17.92 -3.92
CA GLY A 192 12.53 16.60 -3.78
C GLY A 192 11.84 15.72 -2.73
N PHE A 193 12.63 15.15 -1.82
CA PHE A 193 12.12 14.24 -0.78
C PHE A 193 11.31 14.91 0.33
N ASP A 194 11.23 16.25 0.38
CA ASP A 194 10.34 16.92 1.32
C ASP A 194 8.87 16.59 1.03
N ALA A 195 8.51 16.38 -0.24
CA ALA A 195 7.18 15.92 -0.62
C ALA A 195 6.85 14.51 -0.04
N HIS A 196 7.88 13.69 0.21
CA HIS A 196 7.71 12.33 0.74
C HIS A 196 7.62 12.26 2.26
N ARG A 197 7.83 13.35 3.00
CA ARG A 197 7.78 13.32 4.47
C ARG A 197 6.37 13.11 5.00
N PRO A 198 6.20 12.36 6.12
CA PRO A 198 4.88 12.18 6.74
C PRO A 198 4.20 13.51 7.07
N GLU A 199 4.99 14.49 7.56
CA GLU A 199 4.51 15.81 7.94
C GLU A 199 3.91 16.56 6.74
N SER A 200 4.51 16.40 5.56
CA SER A 200 4.02 16.99 4.30
C SER A 200 2.69 16.37 3.87
N TYR A 201 2.58 15.05 3.93
CA TYR A 201 1.32 14.35 3.69
C TYR A 201 0.23 14.78 4.66
N LEU A 202 0.54 14.84 5.96
CA LEU A 202 -0.40 15.29 6.99
C LEU A 202 -0.88 16.72 6.75
N ALA A 203 0.03 17.64 6.37
CA ALA A 203 -0.32 19.03 6.11
C ALA A 203 -1.32 19.16 4.94
N GLU A 204 -1.08 18.46 3.84
CA GLU A 204 -1.95 18.52 2.67
C GLU A 204 -3.30 17.83 2.92
N LEU A 205 -3.29 16.67 3.60
CA LEU A 205 -4.52 15.97 3.94
C LEU A 205 -5.41 16.77 4.90
N ARG A 206 -4.82 17.52 5.85
CA ARG A 206 -5.57 18.45 6.72
C ARG A 206 -6.15 19.61 5.93
N GLY A 207 -5.38 20.19 5.01
CA GLY A 207 -5.87 21.27 4.14
C GLY A 207 -7.05 20.85 3.24
N MET A 208 -7.13 19.60 2.83
CA MET A 208 -8.28 19.08 2.10
C MET A 208 -9.56 18.97 2.96
N ALA A 209 -9.41 18.72 4.26
CA ALA A 209 -10.56 18.63 5.17
C ALA A 209 -11.25 19.99 5.38
N ASP A 210 -10.48 21.07 5.31
CA ASP A 210 -10.98 22.44 5.50
C ASP A 210 -11.71 23.01 4.27
N GLN A 211 -11.67 22.30 3.13
CA GLN A 211 -12.28 22.73 1.85
C GLN A 211 -13.63 22.04 1.55
N ILE A 212 -14.10 21.16 2.44
CA ILE A 212 -15.38 20.44 2.35
C ILE A 212 -16.34 20.89 3.47
#